data_e1b8d62f77dbe0a4326211137ec2b24a
#
_entry.id   e1b8d62f77dbe0a4326211137ec2b24a
#
_cell.length_a   1.000
_cell.length_b   1.000
_cell.length_c   1.000
_cell.angle_alpha   90.00
_cell.angle_beta   90.00
_cell.angle_gamma   90.00
#
_symmetry.space_group_name_H-M   'P 1'
#
loop_
_entity.id
_entity.type
_entity.pdbx_description
1 polymer ?
#
loop_
_entity_poly.entity_id
_entity_poly.type
_entity_poly.pdbx_seq_one_letter_code
_entity_poly.pdbx_strand_id
1 'polypeptide(L)'
;DHRDLLSCPTRRSSDLFKLNLVNHFADSLKAPIRITLKTGTGSVKVSVKYGRDWKNTYTLDNIQQPFSTPAGVLSLKSLSSVKPGMRYKINVYPKKDLLAQYRGKLNVSVVNKQSNAIRISIVEFNIKKAEDILNKIVELYNMDAIIDKNIVAANTGNFI
;
A
#
# COMPACT_ATOMS: atom_id res chain seq x y z
N ASP A 1 -10.16 -3.63 8.11
CA ASP A 1 -9.27 -4.47 7.31
C ASP A 1 -8.19 -3.63 6.64
N HIS A 2 -7.14 -3.31 7.43
CA HIS A 2 -6.07 -2.38 7.03
C HIS A 2 -4.96 -3.01 6.17
N ARG A 3 -5.19 -4.17 5.56
CA ARG A 3 -4.12 -4.96 4.91
C ARG A 3 -3.83 -4.62 3.45
N ASP A 4 -4.64 -3.80 2.79
CA ASP A 4 -4.60 -3.67 1.32
C ASP A 4 -3.86 -2.44 0.76
N LEU A 5 -3.23 -1.61 1.61
CA LEU A 5 -2.58 -0.36 1.18
C LEU A 5 -1.13 -0.52 0.70
N LEU A 6 -0.56 -1.73 0.72
CA LEU A 6 0.88 -1.94 0.47
C LEU A 6 1.28 -2.25 -0.98
N SER A 7 0.34 -2.42 -1.89
CA SER A 7 0.68 -2.60 -3.30
C SER A 7 0.63 -1.27 -4.04
N CYS A 8 1.79 -0.70 -4.34
CA CYS A 8 1.88 0.44 -5.26
C CYS A 8 1.81 -0.07 -6.71
N PRO A 9 0.74 0.19 -7.47
CA PRO A 9 0.61 -0.29 -8.83
C PRO A 9 1.28 0.66 -9.81
N THR A 10 2.25 0.15 -10.54
CA THR A 10 2.53 0.68 -11.88
C THR A 10 1.40 0.23 -12.80
N ARG A 11 0.75 1.17 -13.47
CA ARG A 11 -0.30 1.02 -14.49
C ARG A 11 -0.94 -0.37 -14.60
N ARG A 12 -2.21 -0.52 -14.22
CA ARG A 12 -3.12 -1.68 -14.42
C ARG A 12 -2.84 -2.97 -13.64
N SER A 13 -1.98 -3.02 -12.64
CA SER A 13 -1.65 -4.28 -11.97
C SER A 13 -2.10 -4.41 -10.52
N SER A 14 -2.83 -3.46 -9.96
CA SER A 14 -3.38 -3.60 -8.59
C SER A 14 -4.29 -4.81 -8.42
N ASP A 15 -4.86 -5.28 -9.54
CA ASP A 15 -5.81 -6.39 -9.55
C ASP A 15 -5.21 -7.71 -10.05
N LEU A 16 -3.89 -7.75 -10.34
CA LEU A 16 -3.25 -8.96 -10.86
C LEU A 16 -2.71 -9.87 -9.75
N PHE A 17 -2.17 -9.30 -8.68
CA PHE A 17 -1.54 -10.06 -7.61
C PHE A 17 -1.88 -9.49 -6.24
N LYS A 18 -2.22 -10.37 -5.30
CA LYS A 18 -2.26 -10.08 -3.87
C LYS A 18 -1.02 -10.65 -3.22
N LEU A 19 -0.25 -9.79 -2.54
CA LEU A 19 0.93 -10.19 -1.77
C LEU A 19 0.50 -10.42 -0.33
N ASN A 20 0.78 -11.61 0.20
CA ASN A 20 0.59 -11.93 1.60
C ASN A 20 1.96 -12.04 2.27
N LEU A 21 2.15 -11.29 3.36
CA LEU A 21 3.29 -11.39 4.24
C LEU A 21 2.90 -12.25 5.44
N VAL A 22 3.51 -13.43 5.56
CA VAL A 22 3.27 -14.37 6.67
C VAL A 22 4.29 -14.07 7.76
N ASN A 23 3.85 -13.98 9.01
CA ASN A 23 4.67 -13.82 10.22
C ASN A 23 5.33 -12.43 10.45
N HIS A 24 5.06 -11.42 9.63
CA HIS A 24 5.47 -10.04 9.92
C HIS A 24 4.37 -9.05 9.61
N PHE A 25 4.19 -8.06 10.48
CA PHE A 25 3.31 -6.95 10.19
C PHE A 25 3.92 -6.12 9.05
N ALA A 26 3.11 -5.77 8.09
CA ALA A 26 3.50 -4.90 6.97
C ALA A 26 4.14 -3.56 7.44
N ASP A 27 3.82 -3.13 8.65
CA ASP A 27 4.36 -1.93 9.29
C ASP A 27 5.82 -2.06 9.73
N SER A 28 6.36 -3.28 9.83
CA SER A 28 7.74 -3.53 10.26
C SER A 28 8.75 -3.62 9.11
N LEU A 29 8.31 -3.40 7.87
CA LEU A 29 9.19 -3.43 6.71
C LEU A 29 10.21 -2.29 6.78
N LYS A 30 11.50 -2.63 6.88
CA LYS A 30 12.62 -1.67 7.02
C LYS A 30 13.20 -1.22 5.69
N ALA A 31 13.06 -2.03 4.63
CA ALA A 31 13.63 -1.75 3.31
C ALA A 31 12.67 -2.21 2.20
N PRO A 32 12.73 -1.61 1.01
CA PRO A 32 11.86 -1.99 -0.09
C PRO A 32 12.15 -3.40 -0.60
N ILE A 33 11.08 -4.13 -0.93
CA ILE A 33 11.13 -5.44 -1.58
C ILE A 33 10.78 -5.23 -3.05
N ARG A 34 11.64 -5.71 -3.96
CA ARG A 34 11.39 -5.72 -5.39
C ARG A 34 11.32 -7.17 -5.86
N ILE A 35 10.17 -7.56 -6.37
CA ILE A 35 9.93 -8.92 -6.87
C ILE A 35 9.79 -8.84 -8.38
N THR A 36 10.53 -9.68 -9.08
CA THR A 36 10.39 -9.86 -10.52
C THR A 36 9.96 -11.28 -10.79
N LEU A 37 8.77 -11.44 -11.36
CA LEU A 37 8.22 -12.70 -11.78
C LEU A 37 8.48 -12.90 -13.27
N LYS A 38 8.96 -14.07 -13.64
CA LYS A 38 8.98 -14.54 -15.02
C LYS A 38 8.18 -15.82 -15.09
N THR A 39 7.09 -15.79 -15.84
CA THR A 39 6.21 -16.95 -16.00
C THR A 39 6.68 -17.78 -17.17
N GLY A 40 6.93 -19.07 -16.94
CA GLY A 40 7.22 -20.08 -17.95
C GLY A 40 6.05 -21.05 -18.15
N THR A 41 6.21 -22.01 -19.03
CA THR A 41 5.34 -23.19 -19.14
C THR A 41 5.67 -24.15 -18.02
N GLY A 42 4.81 -24.20 -16.98
CA GLY A 42 4.95 -25.13 -15.85
C GLY A 42 5.79 -24.66 -14.67
N SER A 43 6.48 -23.52 -14.75
CA SER A 43 7.24 -22.98 -13.62
C SER A 43 7.25 -21.46 -13.61
N VAL A 44 7.45 -20.88 -12.43
CA VAL A 44 7.55 -19.43 -12.22
C VAL A 44 8.89 -19.10 -11.57
N LYS A 45 9.70 -18.30 -12.25
CA LYS A 45 10.97 -17.81 -11.70
C LYS A 45 10.73 -16.50 -10.97
N VAL A 46 10.98 -16.49 -9.67
CA VAL A 46 10.77 -15.35 -8.77
C VAL A 46 12.12 -14.81 -8.32
N SER A 47 12.48 -13.64 -8.80
CA SER A 47 13.71 -12.94 -8.38
C SER A 47 13.33 -11.85 -7.38
N VAL A 48 13.88 -11.91 -6.18
CA VAL A 48 13.56 -11.01 -5.08
C VAL A 48 14.78 -10.22 -4.69
N LYS A 49 14.63 -8.91 -4.51
CA LYS A 49 15.63 -8.02 -3.92
C LYS A 49 15.03 -7.36 -2.69
N TYR A 50 15.76 -7.37 -1.58
CA TYR A 50 15.42 -6.68 -0.35
C TYR A 50 16.49 -5.66 -0.01
N GLY A 51 16.13 -4.39 0.03
CA GLY A 51 17.09 -3.32 0.20
C GLY A 51 18.12 -3.23 -0.93
N ARG A 52 19.39 -3.01 -0.55
CA ARG A 52 20.52 -2.88 -1.49
C ARG A 52 21.26 -4.19 -1.67
N ASP A 53 21.43 -4.95 -0.61
CA ASP A 53 22.47 -5.99 -0.53
C ASP A 53 21.93 -7.41 -0.67
N TRP A 54 20.65 -7.63 -0.37
CA TRP A 54 20.08 -8.97 -0.43
C TRP A 54 19.32 -9.22 -1.73
N LYS A 55 19.68 -10.32 -2.40
CA LYS A 55 19.02 -10.81 -3.60
C LYS A 55 18.98 -12.33 -3.58
N ASN A 56 17.83 -12.89 -3.92
CA ASN A 56 17.68 -14.33 -4.14
C ASN A 56 16.74 -14.62 -5.31
N THR A 57 16.83 -15.82 -5.86
CA THR A 57 15.98 -16.26 -6.98
C THR A 57 15.45 -17.66 -6.68
N TYR A 58 14.13 -17.80 -6.75
CA TYR A 58 13.40 -19.02 -6.53
C TYR A 58 12.81 -19.50 -7.84
N THR A 59 12.78 -20.80 -8.05
CA THR A 59 12.00 -21.45 -9.10
C THR A 59 10.86 -22.18 -8.41
N LEU A 60 9.64 -21.76 -8.68
CA LEU A 60 8.42 -22.24 -8.04
C LEU A 60 7.59 -22.99 -9.07
N ASP A 61 6.99 -24.10 -8.67
CA ASP A 61 6.04 -24.84 -9.52
C ASP A 61 4.70 -24.09 -9.63
N ASN A 62 4.37 -23.34 -8.59
CA ASN A 62 3.17 -22.50 -8.55
C ASN A 62 3.49 -21.13 -7.95
N ILE A 63 2.87 -20.08 -8.49
CA ILE A 63 3.01 -18.70 -8.03
C ILE A 63 2.57 -18.50 -6.57
N GLN A 64 1.70 -19.36 -6.05
CA GLN A 64 1.21 -19.30 -4.67
C GLN A 64 2.17 -19.92 -3.64
N GLN A 65 3.17 -20.65 -4.10
CA GLN A 65 4.16 -21.26 -3.22
C GLN A 65 4.90 -20.19 -2.43
N PRO A 66 5.00 -20.32 -1.08
CA PRO A 66 5.68 -19.35 -0.25
C PRO A 66 7.21 -19.39 -0.46
N PHE A 67 7.84 -18.22 -0.35
CA PHE A 67 9.30 -18.07 -0.41
C PHE A 67 9.80 -17.16 0.69
N SER A 68 10.98 -17.45 1.22
CA SER A 68 11.56 -16.74 2.36
C SER A 68 12.34 -15.50 1.91
N THR A 69 12.22 -14.42 2.70
CA THR A 69 12.99 -13.21 2.53
C THR A 69 13.46 -12.70 3.90
N PRO A 70 14.42 -11.78 3.99
CA PRO A 70 14.79 -11.15 5.26
C PRO A 70 13.65 -10.40 5.95
N ALA A 71 12.61 -10.04 5.20
CA ALA A 71 11.41 -9.40 5.73
C ALA A 71 10.33 -10.40 6.19
N GLY A 72 10.56 -11.70 6.04
CA GLY A 72 9.62 -12.76 6.37
C GLY A 72 9.26 -13.64 5.17
N VAL A 73 8.31 -14.52 5.36
CA VAL A 73 7.81 -15.43 4.32
C VAL A 73 6.75 -14.71 3.50
N LEU A 74 6.95 -14.67 2.20
CA LEU A 74 6.04 -14.06 1.23
C LEU A 74 5.33 -15.13 0.42
N SER A 75 4.05 -14.91 0.14
CA SER A 75 3.31 -15.65 -0.86
C SER A 75 2.56 -14.70 -1.79
N LEU A 76 2.41 -15.10 -3.04
CA LEU A 76 1.72 -14.34 -4.06
C LEU A 76 0.44 -15.08 -4.46
N LYS A 77 -0.70 -14.38 -4.42
CA LYS A 77 -1.95 -14.91 -4.97
C LYS A 77 -2.24 -14.15 -6.26
N SER A 78 -2.40 -14.87 -7.36
CA SER A 78 -2.89 -14.29 -8.60
C SER A 78 -4.39 -14.02 -8.48
N LEU A 79 -4.83 -12.81 -8.82
CA LEU A 79 -6.24 -12.40 -8.84
C LEU A 79 -6.85 -12.49 -10.25
N SER A 80 -5.99 -12.66 -11.26
CA SER A 80 -6.40 -12.85 -12.66
C SER A 80 -5.49 -13.86 -13.35
N SER A 81 -5.85 -14.31 -14.55
CA SER A 81 -5.05 -15.25 -15.33
C SER A 81 -3.70 -14.66 -15.70
N VAL A 82 -2.63 -15.31 -15.23
CA VAL A 82 -1.25 -14.94 -15.52
C VAL A 82 -0.83 -15.58 -16.84
N LYS A 83 -0.48 -14.77 -17.84
CA LYS A 83 -0.05 -15.27 -19.14
C LYS A 83 1.37 -15.85 -19.05
N PRO A 84 1.66 -17.03 -19.63
CA PRO A 84 3.01 -17.55 -19.73
C PRO A 84 3.89 -16.65 -20.61
N GLY A 85 5.21 -16.65 -20.37
CA GLY A 85 6.19 -15.84 -21.09
C GLY A 85 6.27 -14.38 -20.67
N MET A 86 5.45 -13.94 -19.72
CA MET A 86 5.42 -12.55 -19.28
C MET A 86 6.33 -12.27 -18.09
N ARG A 87 6.73 -10.99 -17.98
CA ARG A 87 7.50 -10.49 -16.84
C ARG A 87 6.68 -9.46 -16.06
N TYR A 88 6.52 -9.71 -14.77
CA TYR A 88 5.84 -8.81 -13.85
C TYR A 88 6.83 -8.27 -12.82
N LYS A 89 6.70 -6.99 -12.48
CA LYS A 89 7.49 -6.34 -11.43
C LYS A 89 6.56 -5.87 -10.32
N ILE A 90 6.81 -6.31 -9.10
CA ILE A 90 6.06 -5.93 -7.91
C ILE A 90 7.05 -5.22 -6.97
N ASN A 91 6.72 -4.00 -6.57
CA ASN A 91 7.50 -3.22 -5.62
C ASN A 91 6.67 -3.03 -4.35
N VAL A 92 7.24 -3.42 -3.22
CA VAL A 92 6.67 -3.20 -1.89
C VAL A 92 7.57 -2.23 -1.16
N TYR A 93 6.99 -1.13 -0.70
CA TYR A 93 7.74 -0.09 0.00
C TYR A 93 7.39 -0.10 1.49
N PRO A 94 8.34 0.27 2.36
CA PRO A 94 8.05 0.57 3.76
C PRO A 94 6.96 1.63 3.88
N LYS A 95 6.07 1.49 4.87
CA LYS A 95 4.98 2.45 5.12
C LYS A 95 5.50 3.89 5.26
N LYS A 96 6.65 4.07 5.92
CA LYS A 96 7.30 5.36 6.07
C LYS A 96 7.62 6.02 4.73
N ASP A 97 8.17 5.26 3.79
CA ASP A 97 8.57 5.76 2.47
C ASP A 97 7.34 6.10 1.63
N LEU A 98 6.29 5.27 1.71
CA LEU A 98 5.00 5.55 1.06
C LEU A 98 4.35 6.81 1.62
N LEU A 99 4.31 6.97 2.94
CA LEU A 99 3.77 8.18 3.57
C LEU A 99 4.51 9.44 3.13
N ALA A 100 5.85 9.41 3.08
CA ALA A 100 6.64 10.53 2.59
C ALA A 100 6.33 10.87 1.13
N GLN A 101 6.21 9.84 0.27
CA GLN A 101 5.86 10.00 -1.13
C GLN A 101 4.47 10.61 -1.32
N TYR A 102 3.45 10.12 -0.58
CA TYR A 102 2.08 10.62 -0.70
C TYR A 102 1.90 12.00 -0.09
N ARG A 103 2.64 12.33 0.98
CA ARG A 103 2.69 13.71 1.52
C ARG A 103 3.15 14.72 0.47
N GLY A 104 4.16 14.38 -0.33
CA GLY A 104 4.64 15.25 -1.40
C GLY A 104 3.67 15.38 -2.60
N LYS A 105 2.73 14.44 -2.76
CA LYS A 105 1.70 14.48 -3.81
C LYS A 105 0.40 15.16 -3.38
N LEU A 106 0.18 15.27 -2.08
CA LEU A 106 -1.02 15.87 -1.51
C LEU A 106 -0.84 17.39 -1.40
N ASN A 107 -1.81 18.12 -1.91
CA ASN A 107 -1.89 19.56 -1.77
C ASN A 107 -3.15 19.94 -0.98
N VAL A 108 -2.97 20.75 0.06
CA VAL A 108 -4.05 21.26 0.90
C VAL A 108 -4.00 22.77 0.86
N SER A 109 -5.08 23.41 0.48
CA SER A 109 -5.17 24.87 0.36
C SER A 109 -6.53 25.37 0.80
N VAL A 110 -6.57 26.60 1.34
CA VAL A 110 -7.83 27.29 1.63
C VAL A 110 -8.43 27.80 0.32
N VAL A 111 -9.73 27.65 0.13
CA VAL A 111 -10.41 28.04 -1.11
C VAL A 111 -10.40 29.54 -1.27
N ASN A 112 -10.72 30.31 -0.22
CA ASN A 112 -10.52 31.73 -0.13
C ASN A 112 -10.36 32.16 1.35
N LYS A 113 -9.85 33.37 1.58
CA LYS A 113 -9.60 33.91 2.94
C LYS A 113 -10.85 34.13 3.79
N GLN A 114 -12.02 34.18 3.19
CA GLN A 114 -13.32 34.44 3.85
C GLN A 114 -14.15 33.16 4.03
N SER A 115 -13.66 32.02 3.55
CA SER A 115 -14.34 30.73 3.58
C SER A 115 -13.59 29.76 4.51
N ASN A 116 -14.33 29.02 5.32
CA ASN A 116 -13.81 27.88 6.08
C ASN A 116 -13.62 26.62 5.22
N ALA A 117 -13.74 26.74 3.88
CA ALA A 117 -13.60 25.62 2.96
C ALA A 117 -12.14 25.36 2.62
N ILE A 118 -11.76 24.11 2.72
CA ILE A 118 -10.42 23.59 2.39
C ILE A 118 -10.53 22.76 1.13
N ARG A 119 -9.59 22.97 0.19
CA ARG A 119 -9.41 22.15 -0.99
C ARG A 119 -8.30 21.15 -0.73
N ILE A 120 -8.59 19.87 -0.91
CA ILE A 120 -7.62 18.80 -0.86
C ILE A 120 -7.50 18.19 -2.26
N SER A 121 -6.27 18.08 -2.77
CA SER A 121 -6.01 17.50 -4.10
C SER A 121 -4.77 16.61 -4.07
N ILE A 122 -4.75 15.60 -4.94
CA ILE A 122 -3.65 14.66 -5.08
C ILE A 122 -3.37 14.40 -6.55
N VAL A 123 -2.08 14.29 -6.91
CA VAL A 123 -1.67 13.92 -8.26
C VAL A 123 -1.33 12.42 -8.26
N GLU A 124 -2.15 11.62 -8.95
CA GLU A 124 -1.96 10.17 -9.05
C GLU A 124 -2.38 9.68 -10.45
N PHE A 125 -1.69 8.64 -10.96
CA PHE A 125 -1.99 8.06 -12.27
C PHE A 125 -3.28 7.23 -12.28
N ASN A 126 -3.64 6.64 -11.15
CA ASN A 126 -4.85 5.84 -11.00
C ASN A 126 -5.91 6.69 -10.30
N ILE A 127 -6.95 7.06 -11.05
CA ILE A 127 -8.04 7.93 -10.57
C ILE A 127 -8.75 7.29 -9.37
N LYS A 128 -9.11 6.00 -9.45
CA LYS A 128 -9.78 5.30 -8.36
C LYS A 128 -8.95 5.30 -7.07
N LYS A 129 -7.64 5.10 -7.19
CA LYS A 129 -6.74 5.17 -6.04
C LYS A 129 -6.64 6.58 -5.45
N ALA A 130 -6.65 7.61 -6.31
CA ALA A 130 -6.68 8.99 -5.86
C ALA A 130 -7.97 9.30 -5.08
N GLU A 131 -9.12 8.87 -5.60
CA GLU A 131 -10.42 8.99 -4.94
C GLU A 131 -10.45 8.27 -3.60
N ASP A 132 -9.99 7.02 -3.54
CA ASP A 132 -9.95 6.22 -2.30
C ASP A 132 -9.09 6.89 -1.23
N ILE A 133 -7.94 7.46 -1.61
CA ILE A 133 -7.06 8.20 -0.69
C ILE A 133 -7.75 9.46 -0.17
N LEU A 134 -8.33 10.27 -1.05
CA LEU A 134 -9.01 11.50 -0.65
C LEU A 134 -10.22 11.22 0.24
N ASN A 135 -11.05 10.25 -0.12
CA ASN A 135 -12.19 9.85 0.67
C ASN A 135 -11.77 9.36 2.05
N LYS A 136 -10.68 8.58 2.14
CA LYS A 136 -10.17 8.10 3.43
C LYS A 136 -9.62 9.22 4.30
N ILE A 137 -8.99 10.24 3.71
CA ILE A 137 -8.54 11.44 4.44
C ILE A 137 -9.74 12.18 5.04
N VAL A 138 -10.81 12.40 4.25
CA VAL A 138 -12.02 13.08 4.71
C VAL A 138 -12.72 12.27 5.81
N GLU A 139 -12.83 10.96 5.63
CA GLU A 139 -13.40 10.06 6.65
C GLU A 139 -12.65 10.16 7.98
N LEU A 140 -11.30 10.05 7.94
CA LEU A 140 -10.48 10.14 9.15
C LEU A 140 -10.59 11.51 9.82
N TYR A 141 -10.59 12.60 9.05
CA TYR A 141 -10.79 13.95 9.56
C TYR A 141 -12.13 14.10 10.29
N ASN A 142 -13.20 13.56 9.70
CA ASN A 142 -14.52 13.59 10.32
C ASN A 142 -14.59 12.75 11.60
N MET A 143 -13.91 11.60 11.63
CA MET A 143 -13.79 10.76 12.83
C MET A 143 -13.07 11.49 13.97
N ASP A 144 -11.94 12.12 13.67
CA ASP A 144 -11.18 12.89 14.66
C ASP A 144 -12.02 14.06 15.23
N ALA A 145 -12.75 14.77 14.37
CA ALA A 145 -13.65 15.84 14.82
C ALA A 145 -14.78 15.36 15.74
N ILE A 146 -15.28 14.14 15.54
CA ILE A 146 -16.29 13.52 16.44
C ILE A 146 -15.64 13.14 17.78
N ILE A 147 -14.45 12.56 17.75
CA ILE A 147 -13.71 12.19 18.97
C ILE A 147 -13.44 13.44 19.81
N ASP A 148 -12.95 14.51 19.21
CA ASP A 148 -12.67 15.78 19.90
C ASP A 148 -13.93 16.36 20.56
N LYS A 149 -15.07 16.35 19.85
CA LYS A 149 -16.35 16.79 20.43
C LYS A 149 -16.79 15.93 21.61
N ASN A 150 -16.61 14.61 21.52
CA ASN A 150 -16.97 13.70 22.60
C ASN A 150 -16.07 13.90 23.83
N ILE A 151 -14.77 14.15 23.64
CA ILE A 151 -13.84 14.45 24.73
C ILE A 151 -14.25 15.76 25.44
N VAL A 152 -14.57 16.81 24.68
CA VAL A 152 -15.04 18.08 25.23
C VAL A 152 -16.33 17.89 26.01
N ALA A 153 -17.31 17.15 25.48
CA ALA A 153 -18.59 16.87 26.15
C ALA A 153 -18.39 16.06 27.44
N ALA A 154 -17.53 15.04 27.45
CA ALA A 154 -17.21 14.24 28.60
C ALA A 154 -16.53 15.08 29.71
N ASN A 155 -15.57 15.93 29.32
CA ASN A 155 -14.90 16.82 30.26
C ASN A 155 -15.88 17.84 30.87
N THR A 156 -16.79 18.40 30.07
CA THR A 156 -17.80 19.35 30.57
C THR A 156 -18.77 18.68 31.53
N GLY A 157 -19.20 17.42 31.26
CA GLY A 157 -20.07 16.65 32.14
C GLY A 157 -19.45 16.27 33.49
N ASN A 158 -18.11 16.22 33.58
CA ASN A 158 -17.39 15.97 34.82
C ASN A 158 -17.20 17.23 35.71
N PHE A 159 -17.54 18.40 35.19
CA PHE A 159 -17.43 19.69 35.89
C PHE A 159 -18.75 20.17 36.49
N ILE A 160 -19.85 19.45 36.29
CA ILE A 160 -21.19 19.68 36.83
C ILE A 160 -21.50 18.65 37.94
#